data_44a842199e7a18afe12858e527d37167
#
_entry.id   44a842199e7a18afe12858e527d37167
#
_cell.length_a   1.000
_cell.length_b   1.000
_cell.length_c   1.000
_cell.angle_alpha   90.00
_cell.angle_beta   90.00
_cell.angle_gamma   90.00
#
_symmetry.space_group_name_H-M   'P 1'
#
loop_
_entity.id
_entity.type
_entity.pdbx_description
1 polymer ?
#
loop_
_entity_poly.entity_id
_entity_poly.type
_entity_poly.pdbx_seq_one_letter_code
_entity_poly.pdbx_strand_id
1 'polypeptide(L)'
;MNCRSRLFHTAASVLFAFTLGLSLECLANPPSGIQPLESLPQSRALFTGEPIRTLLAAADQERFLNELEKQPPDWNQLHDPPGQELGTRLFDFNRQRDALREGHPLMNQRVAFWWSGVLGDYQEAHRGFSVVMGPEFTQTTWGLVRFKPLQLPHEMVAVPSVAGLRTLLERRVKGERVEIGILFTGTLLPWESIIYAFSHDGEKQGLIMPVVQVDGVRYFLDPVPR
;
A
#
# COMPACT_ATOMS: atom_id res chain seq x y z
N MET A 1 64.61 24.58 -55.98
CA MET A 1 63.20 24.46 -56.33
C MET A 1 62.56 23.61 -55.26
N ASN A 2 61.90 24.28 -54.27
CA ASN A 2 61.37 23.66 -53.07
C ASN A 2 59.85 23.63 -53.16
N CYS A 3 59.27 22.44 -53.17
CA CYS A 3 57.85 22.23 -53.06
C CYS A 3 57.51 21.83 -51.63
N ARG A 4 56.84 22.71 -50.86
CA ARG A 4 56.37 22.43 -49.49
C ARG A 4 54.89 22.00 -49.60
N SER A 5 54.61 20.74 -49.29
CA SER A 5 53.27 20.21 -49.06
C SER A 5 52.80 20.57 -47.66
N ARG A 6 51.65 21.23 -47.56
CA ARG A 6 50.96 21.54 -46.31
C ARG A 6 49.99 20.39 -46.01
N LEU A 7 50.18 19.71 -44.88
CA LEU A 7 49.20 18.80 -44.31
C LEU A 7 48.07 19.60 -43.64
N PHE A 8 46.85 19.41 -44.07
CA PHE A 8 45.65 19.85 -43.36
C PHE A 8 45.24 18.79 -42.34
N HIS A 9 45.26 19.16 -41.07
CA HIS A 9 44.68 18.37 -40.00
C HIS A 9 43.21 18.78 -39.88
N THR A 10 42.33 17.88 -40.26
CA THR A 10 40.90 17.99 -39.99
C THR A 10 40.60 17.41 -38.60
N ALA A 11 40.31 18.28 -37.63
CA ALA A 11 39.84 17.89 -36.33
C ALA A 11 38.35 17.54 -36.45
N ALA A 12 38.00 16.25 -36.28
CA ALA A 12 36.63 15.80 -36.18
C ALA A 12 36.12 16.01 -34.73
N SER A 13 35.30 17.03 -34.55
CA SER A 13 34.57 17.24 -33.29
C SER A 13 33.45 16.26 -33.18
N VAL A 14 33.59 15.26 -32.31
CA VAL A 14 32.50 14.35 -31.94
C VAL A 14 31.62 15.05 -30.89
N LEU A 15 30.47 15.53 -31.32
CA LEU A 15 29.44 16.07 -30.44
C LEU A 15 28.72 14.89 -29.78
N PHE A 16 29.02 14.61 -28.52
CA PHE A 16 28.29 13.66 -27.67
C PHE A 16 26.99 14.37 -27.22
N ALA A 17 25.89 14.13 -27.90
CA ALA A 17 24.58 14.54 -27.44
C ALA A 17 24.15 13.62 -26.30
N PHE A 18 24.31 14.11 -25.06
CA PHE A 18 23.71 13.52 -23.87
C PHE A 18 22.21 13.77 -23.92
N THR A 19 21.44 12.86 -24.47
CA THR A 19 19.98 12.84 -24.29
C THR A 19 19.71 12.40 -22.85
N LEU A 20 19.50 13.37 -21.95
CA LEU A 20 18.82 13.12 -20.68
C LEU A 20 17.42 12.62 -21.00
N GLY A 21 17.25 11.31 -21.05
CA GLY A 21 15.95 10.66 -21.00
C GLY A 21 15.35 10.94 -19.61
N LEU A 22 14.60 12.03 -19.49
CA LEU A 22 13.64 12.21 -18.41
C LEU A 22 12.60 11.09 -18.61
N SER A 23 12.78 9.98 -17.91
CA SER A 23 11.71 9.01 -17.68
C SER A 23 10.62 9.78 -16.94
N LEU A 24 9.62 10.24 -17.70
CA LEU A 24 8.33 10.62 -17.13
C LEU A 24 7.80 9.33 -16.52
N GLU A 25 8.06 9.13 -15.22
CA GLU A 25 7.30 8.17 -14.44
C GLU A 25 5.84 8.59 -14.63
N CYS A 26 5.10 7.75 -15.32
CA CYS A 26 3.67 7.88 -15.49
C CYS A 26 3.11 7.82 -14.07
N LEU A 27 2.90 8.98 -13.44
CA LEU A 27 2.14 9.09 -12.22
C LEU A 27 0.76 8.54 -12.56
N ALA A 28 0.55 7.28 -12.25
CA ALA A 28 -0.76 6.67 -12.38
C ALA A 28 -1.75 7.58 -11.64
N ASN A 29 -2.82 7.97 -12.31
CA ASN A 29 -3.87 8.75 -11.67
C ASN A 29 -4.35 7.96 -10.44
N PRO A 30 -4.58 8.64 -9.30
CA PRO A 30 -5.12 7.97 -8.13
C PRO A 30 -6.41 7.25 -8.52
N PRO A 31 -6.68 6.07 -7.91
CA PRO A 31 -7.88 5.31 -8.22
C PRO A 31 -9.14 6.14 -7.93
N SER A 32 -10.23 5.84 -8.65
CA SER A 32 -11.52 6.46 -8.33
C SER A 32 -11.98 5.98 -6.96
N GLY A 33 -12.24 6.91 -6.06
CA GLY A 33 -12.79 6.61 -4.74
C GLY A 33 -14.31 6.46 -4.74
N ILE A 34 -14.99 6.75 -5.85
CA ILE A 34 -16.44 6.62 -5.99
C ILE A 34 -16.73 5.25 -6.60
N GLN A 35 -17.15 4.30 -5.77
CA GLN A 35 -17.34 2.91 -6.15
C GLN A 35 -18.68 2.36 -5.66
N PRO A 36 -19.25 1.35 -6.33
CA PRO A 36 -20.42 0.64 -5.84
C PRO A 36 -20.19 0.06 -4.45
N LEU A 37 -21.23 0.11 -3.62
CA LEU A 37 -21.30 -0.62 -2.36
C LEU A 37 -21.91 -2.00 -2.65
N GLU A 38 -21.09 -3.02 -2.60
CA GLU A 38 -21.43 -4.39 -2.96
C GLU A 38 -21.77 -5.22 -1.72
N SER A 39 -22.48 -6.33 -1.90
CA SER A 39 -22.51 -7.41 -0.91
C SER A 39 -21.22 -8.23 -1.07
N LEU A 40 -20.64 -8.67 0.05
CA LEU A 40 -19.40 -9.44 0.01
C LEU A 40 -19.68 -10.78 -0.71
N PRO A 41 -19.13 -11.02 -1.91
CA PRO A 41 -19.20 -12.33 -2.52
C PRO A 41 -18.37 -13.31 -1.70
N GLN A 42 -18.63 -14.61 -1.84
CA GLN A 42 -17.78 -15.62 -1.22
C GLN A 42 -16.31 -15.31 -1.58
N SER A 43 -15.46 -15.17 -0.58
CA SER A 43 -14.13 -14.55 -0.65
C SER A 43 -13.21 -15.05 -1.76
N ARG A 44 -13.40 -16.28 -2.24
CA ARG A 44 -12.65 -16.86 -3.38
C ARG A 44 -13.03 -16.26 -4.74
N ALA A 45 -14.22 -15.67 -4.88
CA ALA A 45 -14.67 -15.09 -6.15
C ALA A 45 -14.14 -13.66 -6.40
N LEU A 46 -13.59 -13.00 -5.37
CA LEU A 46 -13.12 -11.62 -5.46
C LEU A 46 -11.96 -11.42 -6.45
N PHE A 47 -11.11 -12.44 -6.62
CA PHE A 47 -9.86 -12.37 -7.40
C PHE A 47 -9.71 -13.48 -8.45
N THR A 48 -10.83 -14.05 -8.91
CA THR A 48 -10.79 -15.11 -9.90
C THR A 48 -10.17 -14.60 -11.20
N GLY A 49 -9.00 -15.14 -11.54
CA GLY A 49 -8.28 -14.79 -12.79
C GLY A 49 -7.27 -13.65 -12.69
N GLU A 50 -7.17 -12.96 -11.58
CA GLU A 50 -6.16 -11.91 -11.39
C GLU A 50 -4.95 -12.44 -10.59
N PRO A 51 -3.71 -12.13 -11.00
CA PRO A 51 -2.50 -12.50 -10.25
C PRO A 51 -2.30 -11.58 -9.03
N ILE A 52 -3.27 -11.57 -8.11
CA ILE A 52 -3.25 -10.76 -6.89
C ILE A 52 -2.98 -11.67 -5.69
N ARG A 53 -2.02 -11.29 -4.86
CA ARG A 53 -1.77 -11.95 -3.59
C ARG A 53 -2.68 -11.37 -2.51
N THR A 54 -3.51 -12.21 -1.92
CA THR A 54 -4.42 -11.79 -0.84
C THR A 54 -3.69 -11.80 0.51
N LEU A 55 -3.75 -10.67 1.21
CA LEU A 55 -3.18 -10.46 2.54
C LEU A 55 -4.29 -10.04 3.52
N LEU A 56 -5.41 -10.80 3.50
CA LEU A 56 -6.64 -10.43 4.18
C LEU A 56 -6.67 -10.90 5.64
N ALA A 57 -6.03 -12.04 5.93
CA ALA A 57 -5.98 -12.61 7.28
C ALA A 57 -4.55 -12.59 7.83
N ALA A 58 -4.41 -12.67 9.16
CA ALA A 58 -3.11 -12.74 9.83
C ALA A 58 -2.21 -13.83 9.26
N ALA A 59 -2.74 -15.02 9.03
CA ALA A 59 -2.00 -16.14 8.46
C ALA A 59 -1.47 -15.88 7.05
N ASP A 60 -2.19 -15.10 6.24
CA ASP A 60 -1.73 -14.74 4.89
C ASP A 60 -0.59 -13.72 4.97
N GLN A 61 -0.69 -12.77 5.90
CA GLN A 61 0.33 -11.76 6.15
C GLN A 61 1.61 -12.40 6.70
N GLU A 62 1.50 -13.32 7.65
CA GLU A 62 2.64 -14.07 8.20
C GLU A 62 3.34 -14.91 7.12
N ARG A 63 2.57 -15.62 6.30
CA ARG A 63 3.12 -16.40 5.19
C ARG A 63 3.89 -15.49 4.21
N PHE A 64 3.33 -14.33 3.89
CA PHE A 64 3.99 -13.35 3.04
C PHE A 64 5.32 -12.86 3.64
N LEU A 65 5.33 -12.49 4.92
CA LEU A 65 6.54 -12.05 5.62
C LEU A 65 7.60 -13.14 5.72
N ASN A 66 7.18 -14.39 6.03
CA ASN A 66 8.07 -15.55 6.09
C ASN A 66 8.72 -15.88 4.73
N GLU A 67 7.98 -15.72 3.62
CA GLU A 67 8.53 -15.91 2.28
C GLU A 67 9.51 -14.80 1.90
N LEU A 68 9.26 -13.58 2.37
CA LEU A 68 10.08 -12.42 2.04
C LEU A 68 11.38 -12.35 2.84
N GLU A 69 11.35 -12.64 4.14
CA GLU A 69 12.46 -12.38 5.06
C GLU A 69 12.84 -13.56 5.98
N LYS A 70 12.15 -14.67 5.90
CA LYS A 70 12.42 -15.93 6.61
C LYS A 70 12.21 -15.90 8.13
N GLN A 71 12.48 -14.78 8.83
CA GLN A 71 12.38 -14.70 10.29
C GLN A 71 11.97 -13.31 10.78
N PRO A 72 11.15 -13.23 11.86
CA PRO A 72 10.74 -11.97 12.45
C PRO A 72 11.93 -11.22 13.05
N PRO A 73 11.78 -9.89 13.23
CA PRO A 73 12.74 -9.07 13.97
C PRO A 73 12.84 -9.51 15.45
N ASP A 74 14.02 -9.40 16.02
CA ASP A 74 14.15 -9.42 17.48
C ASP A 74 13.82 -8.02 18.03
N TRP A 75 12.54 -7.81 18.36
CA TRP A 75 12.04 -6.53 18.83
C TRP A 75 12.68 -6.07 20.14
N ASN A 76 13.05 -7.01 21.04
CA ASN A 76 13.71 -6.68 22.30
C ASN A 76 15.12 -6.15 22.03
N GLN A 77 15.86 -6.80 21.15
CA GLN A 77 17.20 -6.35 20.75
C GLN A 77 17.15 -4.99 20.05
N LEU A 78 16.10 -4.69 19.29
CA LEU A 78 15.94 -3.39 18.65
C LEU A 78 15.57 -2.29 19.63
N HIS A 79 14.88 -2.58 20.72
CA HIS A 79 14.39 -1.57 21.66
C HIS A 79 15.43 -1.18 22.72
N ASP A 80 16.08 -2.15 23.36
CA ASP A 80 16.76 -1.96 24.66
C ASP A 80 18.31 -1.87 24.68
N PRO A 81 19.10 -1.95 23.60
CA PRO A 81 20.54 -1.91 23.75
C PRO A 81 21.02 -0.51 24.22
N PRO A 82 21.97 -0.43 25.15
CA PRO A 82 22.55 0.83 25.55
C PRO A 82 23.40 1.45 24.45
N GLY A 83 23.45 2.77 24.37
CA GLY A 83 24.48 3.51 23.65
C GLY A 83 24.11 4.08 22.29
N GLN A 84 23.02 3.65 21.65
CA GLN A 84 22.57 4.24 20.38
C GLN A 84 21.09 4.66 20.48
N GLU A 85 20.76 5.82 19.92
CA GLU A 85 19.39 6.31 19.88
C GLU A 85 18.48 5.36 19.08
N LEU A 86 17.27 5.10 19.60
CA LEU A 86 16.29 4.20 18.99
C LEU A 86 16.00 4.54 17.52
N GLY A 87 15.87 5.82 17.19
CA GLY A 87 15.64 6.28 15.83
C GLY A 87 16.72 5.86 14.86
N THR A 88 17.99 5.98 15.26
CA THR A 88 19.14 5.56 14.42
C THR A 88 19.15 4.04 14.24
N ARG A 89 18.89 3.26 15.29
CA ARG A 89 18.82 1.80 15.19
C ARG A 89 17.72 1.31 14.25
N LEU A 90 16.53 1.89 14.36
CA LEU A 90 15.42 1.57 13.47
C LEU A 90 15.73 1.95 12.03
N PHE A 91 16.39 3.09 11.80
CA PHE A 91 16.82 3.49 10.47
C PHE A 91 17.80 2.47 9.88
N ASP A 92 18.86 2.12 10.61
CA ASP A 92 19.87 1.15 10.17
C ASP A 92 19.25 -0.22 9.93
N PHE A 93 18.35 -0.66 10.81
CA PHE A 93 17.63 -1.92 10.67
C PHE A 93 16.76 -1.94 9.40
N ASN A 94 15.98 -0.89 9.15
CA ASN A 94 15.17 -0.79 7.94
C ASN A 94 16.06 -0.85 6.68
N ARG A 95 17.18 -0.11 6.66
CA ARG A 95 18.13 -0.12 5.53
C ARG A 95 18.73 -1.50 5.26
N GLN A 96 19.07 -2.24 6.32
CA GLN A 96 19.57 -3.62 6.18
C GLN A 96 18.50 -4.55 5.60
N ARG A 97 17.25 -4.43 6.08
CA ARG A 97 16.12 -5.23 5.58
C ARG A 97 15.77 -4.88 4.14
N ASP A 98 15.81 -3.60 3.76
CA ASP A 98 15.61 -3.17 2.37
C ASP A 98 16.63 -3.80 1.44
N ALA A 99 17.91 -3.80 1.82
CA ALA A 99 18.97 -4.41 1.02
C ALA A 99 18.77 -5.93 0.82
N LEU A 100 18.23 -6.64 1.83
CA LEU A 100 17.90 -8.07 1.72
C LEU A 100 16.73 -8.36 0.78
N ARG A 101 15.82 -7.40 0.62
CA ARG A 101 14.64 -7.51 -0.23
C ARG A 101 14.87 -7.03 -1.66
N GLU A 102 15.99 -6.37 -1.91
CA GLU A 102 16.31 -5.84 -3.25
C GLU A 102 16.22 -6.95 -4.31
N GLY A 103 15.44 -6.71 -5.36
CA GLY A 103 15.23 -7.68 -6.43
C GLY A 103 14.38 -8.90 -6.07
N HIS A 104 13.83 -8.99 -4.85
CA HIS A 104 12.98 -10.11 -4.49
C HIS A 104 11.66 -10.10 -5.30
N PRO A 105 11.25 -11.23 -5.94
CA PRO A 105 10.09 -11.25 -6.83
C PRO A 105 8.76 -10.83 -6.19
N LEU A 106 8.61 -11.08 -4.87
CA LEU A 106 7.41 -10.68 -4.13
C LEU A 106 7.19 -9.17 -4.07
N MET A 107 8.27 -8.38 -4.21
CA MET A 107 8.19 -6.92 -4.18
C MET A 107 7.46 -6.31 -5.38
N ASN A 108 7.37 -7.08 -6.49
CA ASN A 108 6.67 -6.65 -7.70
C ASN A 108 5.26 -7.26 -7.81
N GLN A 109 4.82 -7.99 -6.78
CA GLN A 109 3.48 -8.58 -6.80
C GLN A 109 2.42 -7.56 -6.43
N ARG A 110 1.29 -7.63 -7.13
CA ARG A 110 0.09 -6.93 -6.75
C ARG A 110 -0.53 -7.61 -5.54
N VAL A 111 -0.87 -6.83 -4.51
CA VAL A 111 -1.44 -7.32 -3.25
C VAL A 111 -2.83 -6.76 -3.01
N ALA A 112 -3.64 -7.49 -2.23
CA ALA A 112 -4.92 -7.02 -1.74
C ALA A 112 -4.95 -7.10 -0.22
N PHE A 113 -5.41 -6.04 0.43
CA PHE A 113 -5.57 -5.98 1.88
C PHE A 113 -6.89 -5.27 2.24
N TRP A 114 -7.25 -5.37 3.49
CA TRP A 114 -8.57 -4.99 3.96
C TRP A 114 -8.49 -3.97 5.09
N TRP A 115 -9.41 -3.01 5.07
CA TRP A 115 -9.67 -2.14 6.21
C TRP A 115 -11.14 -2.09 6.55
N SER A 116 -11.45 -1.88 7.82
CA SER A 116 -12.81 -1.58 8.26
C SER A 116 -13.10 -0.10 8.10
N GLY A 117 -14.34 0.22 7.77
CA GLY A 117 -14.83 1.58 7.65
C GLY A 117 -16.27 1.72 8.10
N VAL A 118 -16.77 2.94 8.05
CA VAL A 118 -18.17 3.28 8.36
C VAL A 118 -18.72 4.19 7.29
N LEU A 119 -19.99 4.01 6.96
CA LEU A 119 -20.69 4.97 6.13
C LEU A 119 -20.93 6.26 6.92
N GLY A 120 -20.42 7.36 6.36
CA GLY A 120 -20.61 8.72 6.87
C GLY A 120 -21.82 9.42 6.23
N ASP A 121 -21.66 10.70 5.88
CA ASP A 121 -22.75 11.51 5.34
C ASP A 121 -23.14 11.13 3.92
N TYR A 122 -24.45 11.16 3.65
CA TYR A 122 -24.96 10.97 2.31
C TYR A 122 -24.64 12.19 1.45
N GLN A 123 -24.08 11.94 0.30
CA GLN A 123 -23.66 12.94 -0.69
C GLN A 123 -24.57 12.86 -1.91
N GLU A 124 -25.45 13.83 -2.06
CA GLU A 124 -26.43 13.84 -3.17
C GLU A 124 -25.76 13.90 -4.54
N ALA A 125 -24.67 14.64 -4.67
CA ALA A 125 -23.92 14.76 -5.91
C ALA A 125 -23.46 13.42 -6.49
N HIS A 126 -23.10 12.48 -5.61
CA HIS A 126 -22.61 11.15 -5.97
C HIS A 126 -23.64 10.05 -5.75
N ARG A 127 -24.80 10.37 -5.16
CA ARG A 127 -25.84 9.41 -4.76
C ARG A 127 -25.27 8.29 -3.87
N GLY A 128 -24.31 8.63 -3.00
CA GLY A 128 -23.57 7.70 -2.17
C GLY A 128 -23.28 8.24 -0.79
N PHE A 129 -22.63 7.44 0.02
CA PHE A 129 -22.22 7.81 1.37
C PHE A 129 -20.73 8.04 1.41
N SER A 130 -20.28 9.09 2.10
CA SER A 130 -18.87 9.24 2.42
C SER A 130 -18.38 8.05 3.23
N VAL A 131 -17.12 7.67 3.05
CA VAL A 131 -16.49 6.57 3.77
C VAL A 131 -15.53 7.13 4.80
N VAL A 132 -15.75 6.82 6.07
CA VAL A 132 -14.85 7.14 7.17
C VAL A 132 -14.09 5.87 7.53
N MET A 133 -12.77 5.93 7.52
CA MET A 133 -11.91 4.79 7.83
C MET A 133 -10.75 5.22 8.72
N GLY A 134 -10.16 4.24 9.37
CA GLY A 134 -8.92 4.38 10.13
C GLY A 134 -7.98 3.23 9.82
N PRO A 135 -6.73 3.33 10.28
CA PRO A 135 -5.79 2.25 10.11
C PRO A 135 -6.27 0.99 10.85
N GLU A 136 -6.13 -0.15 10.19
CA GLU A 136 -6.40 -1.44 10.80
C GLU A 136 -5.08 -2.14 11.13
N PHE A 137 -5.03 -2.73 12.33
CA PHE A 137 -3.87 -3.45 12.83
C PHE A 137 -4.21 -4.94 12.92
N THR A 138 -3.36 -5.77 12.37
CA THR A 138 -3.47 -7.23 12.47
C THR A 138 -2.39 -7.75 13.40
N GLN A 139 -2.77 -8.46 14.46
CA GLN A 139 -1.81 -9.15 15.34
C GLN A 139 -1.27 -10.39 14.64
N THR A 140 0.04 -10.50 14.56
CA THR A 140 0.77 -11.62 13.96
C THR A 140 1.89 -12.09 14.87
N THR A 141 2.52 -13.23 14.55
CA THR A 141 3.74 -13.71 15.25
C THR A 141 4.95 -12.80 14.98
N TRP A 142 4.89 -11.97 13.94
CA TRP A 142 5.92 -10.98 13.61
C TRP A 142 5.79 -9.68 14.40
N GLY A 143 4.63 -9.41 15.00
CA GLY A 143 4.21 -8.17 15.62
C GLY A 143 2.90 -7.65 15.05
N LEU A 144 2.60 -6.38 15.25
CA LEU A 144 1.47 -5.71 14.60
C LEU A 144 1.79 -5.43 13.13
N VAL A 145 0.88 -5.83 12.24
CA VAL A 145 0.95 -5.47 10.82
C VAL A 145 -0.11 -4.39 10.53
N ARG A 146 0.31 -3.30 9.91
CA ARG A 146 -0.55 -2.22 9.45
C ARG A 146 -0.14 -1.81 8.04
N PHE A 147 -1.01 -2.00 7.07
CA PHE A 147 -0.75 -1.50 5.72
C PHE A 147 -0.71 0.03 5.70
N LYS A 148 0.27 0.59 4.98
CA LYS A 148 0.39 2.02 4.72
C LYS A 148 0.03 2.30 3.26
N PRO A 149 -1.26 2.59 2.97
CA PRO A 149 -1.67 2.92 1.61
C PRO A 149 -1.15 4.28 1.21
N LEU A 150 -0.60 4.39 0.02
CA LEU A 150 -0.25 5.65 -0.65
C LEU A 150 -1.22 5.89 -1.80
N GLN A 151 -1.39 7.15 -2.15
CA GLN A 151 -2.27 7.59 -3.25
C GLN A 151 -3.74 7.17 -3.05
N LEU A 152 -4.21 7.26 -1.80
CA LEU A 152 -5.64 7.09 -1.55
C LEU A 152 -6.44 8.14 -2.35
N PRO A 153 -7.65 7.78 -2.82
CA PRO A 153 -8.55 8.74 -3.42
C PRO A 153 -8.82 9.91 -2.48
N HIS A 154 -8.86 11.13 -3.02
CA HIS A 154 -9.20 12.32 -2.23
C HIS A 154 -10.60 12.23 -1.65
N GLU A 155 -11.49 11.61 -2.37
CA GLU A 155 -12.89 11.44 -2.02
C GLU A 155 -13.24 9.96 -2.04
N MET A 156 -13.71 9.44 -0.93
CA MET A 156 -14.11 8.05 -0.82
C MET A 156 -15.62 8.00 -0.60
N VAL A 157 -16.34 7.46 -1.59
CA VAL A 157 -17.80 7.42 -1.62
C VAL A 157 -18.28 6.04 -2.03
N ALA A 158 -19.05 5.42 -1.16
CA ALA A 158 -19.71 4.14 -1.40
C ALA A 158 -21.13 4.37 -1.96
N VAL A 159 -21.36 3.92 -3.19
CA VAL A 159 -22.64 4.12 -3.91
C VAL A 159 -23.48 2.85 -3.77
N PRO A 160 -24.55 2.86 -2.96
CA PRO A 160 -25.44 1.71 -2.81
C PRO A 160 -26.27 1.47 -4.06
N SER A 161 -26.80 0.26 -4.21
CA SER A 161 -27.85 -0.01 -5.18
C SER A 161 -29.11 0.81 -4.84
N VAL A 162 -29.98 1.03 -5.83
CA VAL A 162 -31.24 1.76 -5.63
C VAL A 162 -32.10 1.12 -4.51
N ALA A 163 -32.12 -0.19 -4.43
CA ALA A 163 -32.84 -0.91 -3.38
C ALA A 163 -32.16 -0.75 -2.01
N GLY A 164 -30.83 -0.77 -1.96
CA GLY A 164 -30.05 -0.61 -0.73
C GLY A 164 -30.09 0.79 -0.16
N LEU A 165 -30.18 1.83 -1.01
CA LEU A 165 -30.16 3.22 -0.58
C LEU A 165 -31.24 3.53 0.45
N ARG A 166 -32.47 3.12 0.20
CA ARG A 166 -33.57 3.37 1.13
C ARG A 166 -33.32 2.74 2.49
N THR A 167 -32.90 1.50 2.50
CA THR A 167 -32.59 0.78 3.75
C THR A 167 -31.47 1.45 4.55
N LEU A 168 -30.41 1.91 3.86
CA LEU A 168 -29.30 2.60 4.50
C LEU A 168 -29.72 3.95 5.07
N LEU A 169 -30.54 4.72 4.35
CA LEU A 169 -31.09 5.98 4.86
C LEU A 169 -31.97 5.77 6.08
N GLU A 170 -32.83 4.73 6.07
CA GLU A 170 -33.67 4.38 7.24
C GLU A 170 -32.82 4.01 8.46
N ARG A 171 -31.77 3.22 8.29
CA ARG A 171 -30.82 2.87 9.36
C ARG A 171 -30.14 4.11 9.92
N ARG A 172 -29.74 5.04 9.06
CA ARG A 172 -29.10 6.29 9.47
C ARG A 172 -30.04 7.19 10.26
N VAL A 173 -31.31 7.32 9.84
CA VAL A 173 -32.31 8.10 10.60
C VAL A 173 -32.50 7.54 12.01
N LYS A 174 -32.31 6.23 12.20
CA LYS A 174 -32.32 5.57 13.51
C LYS A 174 -31.03 5.75 14.29
N GLY A 175 -30.03 6.43 13.74
CA GLY A 175 -28.72 6.60 14.37
C GLY A 175 -27.84 5.34 14.33
N GLU A 176 -28.17 4.36 13.48
CA GLU A 176 -27.38 3.14 13.37
C GLU A 176 -26.06 3.40 12.65
N ARG A 177 -24.97 2.92 13.23
CA ARG A 177 -23.65 2.89 12.60
C ARG A 177 -23.61 1.76 11.59
N VAL A 178 -23.35 2.06 10.32
CA VAL A 178 -23.22 1.06 9.27
C VAL A 178 -21.74 0.82 9.01
N GLU A 179 -21.27 -0.33 9.46
CA GLU A 179 -19.90 -0.78 9.18
C GLU A 179 -19.82 -1.38 7.79
N ILE A 180 -18.67 -1.16 7.14
CA ILE A 180 -18.34 -1.66 5.80
C ILE A 180 -16.92 -2.21 5.76
N GLY A 181 -16.68 -3.11 4.82
CA GLY A 181 -15.34 -3.53 4.45
C GLY A 181 -14.81 -2.69 3.29
N ILE A 182 -13.53 -2.35 3.34
CA ILE A 182 -12.84 -1.63 2.29
C ILE A 182 -11.68 -2.49 1.81
N LEU A 183 -11.78 -2.97 0.57
CA LEU A 183 -10.73 -3.73 -0.06
C LEU A 183 -9.86 -2.80 -0.88
N PHE A 184 -8.58 -2.76 -0.56
CA PHE A 184 -7.56 -2.09 -1.33
C PHE A 184 -6.78 -3.10 -2.16
N THR A 185 -6.46 -2.73 -3.38
CA THR A 185 -5.47 -3.41 -4.22
C THR A 185 -4.36 -2.46 -4.59
N GLY A 186 -3.17 -2.98 -4.85
CA GLY A 186 -2.04 -2.16 -5.22
C GLY A 186 -0.74 -2.94 -5.28
N THR A 187 0.36 -2.25 -5.51
CA THR A 187 1.70 -2.82 -5.59
C THR A 187 2.56 -2.31 -4.44
N LEU A 188 3.37 -3.19 -3.87
CA LEU A 188 4.36 -2.77 -2.87
C LEU A 188 5.34 -1.80 -3.51
N LEU A 189 5.75 -0.77 -2.76
CA LEU A 189 6.80 0.13 -3.25
C LEU A 189 8.11 -0.63 -3.33
N PRO A 190 8.89 -0.46 -4.42
CA PRO A 190 10.20 -1.09 -4.55
C PRO A 190 11.21 -0.65 -3.48
N TRP A 191 11.05 0.57 -2.98
CA TRP A 191 11.90 1.22 -1.96
C TRP A 191 11.07 1.48 -0.71
N GLU A 192 11.59 1.14 0.46
CA GLU A 192 10.85 1.27 1.72
C GLU A 192 9.52 0.52 1.75
N SER A 193 9.48 -0.60 1.04
CA SER A 193 8.27 -1.41 0.89
C SER A 193 7.69 -1.96 2.17
N ILE A 194 8.52 -2.15 3.19
CA ILE A 194 8.11 -2.56 4.54
C ILE A 194 8.92 -1.75 5.55
N ILE A 195 8.21 -0.97 6.34
CA ILE A 195 8.80 -0.15 7.40
C ILE A 195 8.61 -0.87 8.73
N TYR A 196 9.69 -1.02 9.48
CA TYR A 196 9.71 -1.51 10.85
C TYR A 196 9.77 -0.34 11.82
N ALA A 197 8.87 -0.32 12.79
CA ALA A 197 8.75 0.71 13.81
C ALA A 197 8.28 0.11 15.14
N PHE A 198 8.03 0.96 16.14
CA PHE A 198 7.29 0.57 17.34
C PHE A 198 5.94 1.27 17.37
N SER A 199 4.94 0.57 17.88
CA SER A 199 3.61 1.15 18.11
C SER A 199 3.67 2.19 19.22
N HIS A 200 2.97 3.32 19.02
CA HIS A 200 2.82 4.34 20.06
C HIS A 200 1.82 3.92 21.14
N ASP A 201 0.89 3.02 20.81
CA ASP A 201 -0.22 2.62 21.68
C ASP A 201 0.10 1.39 22.53
N GLY A 202 1.19 0.71 22.26
CA GLY A 202 1.61 -0.51 22.96
C GLY A 202 3.06 -0.41 23.44
N GLU A 203 3.32 -0.69 24.71
CA GLU A 203 4.66 -0.73 25.25
C GLU A 203 5.54 -1.70 24.44
N LYS A 204 6.47 -1.15 23.66
CA LYS A 204 7.50 -1.89 22.92
C LYS A 204 6.98 -2.88 21.87
N GLN A 205 5.71 -2.78 21.47
CA GLN A 205 5.17 -3.67 20.46
C GLN A 205 5.70 -3.30 19.06
N GLY A 206 6.34 -4.26 18.42
CA GLY A 206 6.85 -4.09 17.07
C GLY A 206 5.74 -3.88 16.04
N LEU A 207 5.92 -2.92 15.17
CA LEU A 207 5.00 -2.53 14.11
C LEU A 207 5.66 -2.73 12.75
N ILE A 208 4.99 -3.45 11.88
CA ILE A 208 5.41 -3.72 10.50
C ILE A 208 4.42 -3.03 9.57
N MET A 209 4.93 -2.17 8.70
CA MET A 209 4.09 -1.39 7.80
C MET A 209 4.45 -1.67 6.33
N PRO A 210 3.78 -2.61 5.66
CA PRO A 210 3.87 -2.74 4.21
C PRO A 210 3.33 -1.48 3.54
N VAL A 211 4.15 -0.85 2.69
CA VAL A 211 3.80 0.37 1.98
C VAL A 211 3.27 0.00 0.60
N VAL A 212 2.03 0.32 0.31
CA VAL A 212 1.33 -0.08 -0.91
C VAL A 212 0.89 1.15 -1.69
N GLN A 213 1.32 1.25 -2.93
CA GLN A 213 0.74 2.19 -3.88
C GLN A 213 -0.61 1.63 -4.35
N VAL A 214 -1.69 2.26 -3.89
CA VAL A 214 -3.06 1.81 -4.17
C VAL A 214 -3.43 2.11 -5.62
N ASP A 215 -3.95 1.10 -6.31
CA ASP A 215 -4.46 1.19 -7.67
C ASP A 215 -5.96 0.85 -7.79
N GLY A 216 -6.57 0.32 -6.72
CA GLY A 216 -7.98 -0.01 -6.68
C GLY A 216 -8.56 0.04 -5.28
N VAL A 217 -9.85 0.41 -5.20
CA VAL A 217 -10.65 0.45 -3.98
C VAL A 217 -12.01 -0.16 -4.27
N ARG A 218 -12.54 -0.99 -3.36
CA ARG A 218 -13.90 -1.54 -3.43
C ARG A 218 -14.54 -1.54 -2.06
N TYR A 219 -15.86 -1.37 -2.00
CA TYR A 219 -16.62 -1.29 -0.75
C TYR A 219 -17.63 -2.43 -0.63
N PHE A 220 -17.74 -2.98 0.58
CA PHE A 220 -18.62 -4.11 0.87
C PHE A 220 -19.45 -3.84 2.13
N LEU A 221 -20.75 -4.13 2.06
CA LEU A 221 -21.70 -3.92 3.16
C LEU A 221 -21.40 -4.77 4.40
N ASP A 222 -20.89 -5.97 4.19
CA ASP A 222 -20.54 -6.86 5.28
C ASP A 222 -19.07 -6.68 5.66
N PRO A 223 -18.78 -6.34 6.93
CA PRO A 223 -17.41 -6.38 7.39
C PRO A 223 -16.89 -7.81 7.24
N VAL A 224 -15.60 -7.93 6.89
CA VAL A 224 -14.96 -9.24 6.79
C VAL A 224 -15.13 -9.99 8.11
N PRO A 225 -15.42 -11.28 8.07
CA PRO A 225 -15.32 -12.13 9.24
C PRO A 225 -13.90 -12.04 9.80
N ARG A 226 -13.77 -11.56 11.03
CA ARG A 226 -12.52 -11.50 11.78
C ARG A 226 -12.05 -12.90 12.16
#